data_48f8de97e6bb992697446304cbe74608
#
_entry.id   48f8de97e6bb992697446304cbe74608
#
_cell.length_a   1.000
_cell.length_b   1.000
_cell.length_c   1.000
_cell.angle_alpha   90.00
_cell.angle_beta   90.00
_cell.angle_gamma   90.00
#
_symmetry.space_group_name_H-M   'P 1'
#
loop_
_entity.id
_entity.type
_entity.pdbx_description
1 polymer ?
#
loop_
_entity_poly.entity_id
_entity_poly.type
_entity_poly.pdbx_seq_one_letter_code
_entity_poly.pdbx_strand_id
1 'polypeptide(L)'
;PVAALGASAAFRPSVHGDARDSSLVVYLFDDGTMWCHQGILGAYHDWIKTGRLTASLQGTQGTACLSYAGKSYVRGGPRHFSGGVPNPEASVRTNIDEFRQAIDAGDCANEQVVRAVESNFTAILGREAAARRERVTLDALLAENRALLPDLAGLRR
;
A
#
# COMPACT_ATOMS: atom_id res chain seq x y z
N PRO A 1 -6.19 -6.40 7.03
CA PRO A 1 -6.02 -6.10 8.44
C PRO A 1 -7.35 -5.79 9.11
N VAL A 2 -7.47 -6.10 10.41
CA VAL A 2 -8.68 -5.81 11.21
C VAL A 2 -8.59 -4.44 11.90
N ALA A 3 -7.39 -3.91 12.06
CA ALA A 3 -7.17 -2.59 12.63
C ALA A 3 -5.85 -1.97 12.13
N ALA A 4 -5.73 -0.66 12.30
CA ALA A 4 -4.47 0.06 12.12
C ALA A 4 -4.26 1.06 13.25
N LEU A 5 -2.99 1.36 13.51
CA LEU A 5 -2.52 2.40 14.42
C LEU A 5 -1.44 3.20 13.70
N GLY A 6 -1.49 4.51 13.75
CA GLY A 6 -0.50 5.30 13.01
C GLY A 6 -0.36 6.73 13.46
N ALA A 7 0.58 7.39 12.83
CA ALA A 7 0.81 8.83 12.94
C ALA A 7 1.27 9.39 11.61
N SER A 8 0.93 10.64 11.35
CA SER A 8 1.41 11.36 10.17
C SER A 8 1.75 12.80 10.51
N ALA A 9 2.66 13.37 9.74
CA ALA A 9 3.12 14.74 9.88
C ALA A 9 3.30 15.41 8.52
N ALA A 10 3.23 16.72 8.50
CA ALA A 10 3.61 17.55 7.36
C ALA A 10 4.88 18.31 7.72
N PHE A 11 5.99 17.98 7.08
CA PHE A 11 7.26 18.68 7.28
C PHE A 11 7.37 19.94 6.42
N ARG A 12 6.60 20.03 5.33
CA ARG A 12 6.61 21.15 4.38
C ARG A 12 5.20 21.64 4.04
N PRO A 13 4.41 22.08 5.02
CA PRO A 13 3.00 22.41 4.78
C PRO A 13 2.84 23.61 3.81
N SER A 14 3.78 24.53 3.76
CA SER A 14 3.71 25.71 2.89
C SER A 14 3.88 25.41 1.40
N VAL A 15 4.49 24.28 1.06
CA VAL A 15 4.77 23.89 -0.35
C VAL A 15 3.65 22.99 -0.90
N HIS A 16 3.07 22.17 -0.05
CA HIS A 16 2.12 21.12 -0.45
C HIS A 16 0.74 21.28 0.19
N GLY A 17 0.40 22.47 0.68
CA GLY A 17 -0.84 22.70 1.41
C GLY A 17 -0.86 21.95 2.74
N ASP A 18 -1.97 21.28 3.03
CA ASP A 18 -2.17 20.47 4.25
C ASP A 18 -1.79 18.99 4.07
N ALA A 19 -1.24 18.63 2.92
CA ALA A 19 -0.84 17.27 2.64
C ALA A 19 0.23 16.78 3.63
N ARG A 20 0.01 15.60 4.18
CA ARG A 20 0.95 14.96 5.09
C ARG A 20 2.00 14.21 4.28
N ASP A 21 3.24 14.61 4.41
CA ASP A 21 4.38 14.09 3.64
C ASP A 21 5.14 12.96 4.33
N SER A 22 4.76 12.65 5.58
CA SER A 22 5.33 11.54 6.34
C SER A 22 4.25 10.77 7.07
N SER A 23 4.34 9.46 7.04
CA SER A 23 3.44 8.56 7.74
C SER A 23 4.14 7.29 8.22
N LEU A 24 3.71 6.83 9.39
CA LEU A 24 4.05 5.52 9.94
C LEU A 24 2.76 4.85 10.38
N VAL A 25 2.51 3.64 9.90
CA VAL A 25 1.30 2.88 10.20
C VAL A 25 1.67 1.44 10.54
N VAL A 26 1.06 0.91 11.59
CA VAL A 26 1.09 -0.51 11.93
C VAL A 26 -0.29 -1.08 11.67
N TYR A 27 -0.39 -2.05 10.79
CA TYR A 27 -1.59 -2.81 10.52
C TYR A 27 -1.58 -4.10 11.34
N LEU A 28 -2.72 -4.42 11.89
CA LEU A 28 -2.94 -5.59 12.73
C LEU A 28 -3.90 -6.54 12.02
N PHE A 29 -3.55 -7.81 11.98
CA PHE A 29 -4.36 -8.88 11.43
C PHE A 29 -4.88 -9.77 12.55
N ASP A 30 -5.95 -10.48 12.31
CA ASP A 30 -6.62 -11.37 13.29
C ASP A 30 -5.78 -12.60 13.63
N ASP A 31 -4.91 -13.03 12.74
CA ASP A 31 -3.96 -14.13 12.95
C ASP A 31 -2.69 -13.72 13.74
N GLY A 32 -2.63 -12.48 14.23
CA GLY A 32 -1.48 -11.93 14.93
C GLY A 32 -0.37 -11.38 14.02
N THR A 33 -0.53 -11.47 12.72
CA THR A 33 0.39 -10.83 11.78
C THR A 33 0.36 -9.31 11.97
N MET A 34 1.54 -8.70 11.93
CA MET A 34 1.69 -7.23 11.94
C MET A 34 2.44 -6.78 10.70
N TRP A 35 1.94 -5.74 10.07
CA TRP A 35 2.61 -5.09 8.96
C TRP A 35 2.87 -3.62 9.28
N CYS A 36 4.15 -3.20 9.18
CA CYS A 36 4.56 -1.81 9.38
C CYS A 36 4.78 -1.14 8.02
N HIS A 37 4.08 -0.04 7.81
CA HIS A 37 4.25 0.81 6.63
C HIS A 37 4.89 2.13 7.03
N GLN A 38 5.93 2.53 6.31
CA GLN A 38 6.53 3.85 6.43
C GLN A 38 6.52 4.51 5.05
N GLY A 39 5.94 5.71 4.99
CA GLY A 39 5.93 6.54 3.79
C GLY A 39 6.52 7.92 4.09
N ILE A 40 7.41 8.38 3.22
CA ILE A 40 7.98 9.74 3.26
C ILE A 40 7.95 10.29 1.84
N LEU A 41 7.29 11.44 1.65
CA LEU A 41 7.20 12.13 0.38
C LEU A 41 8.06 13.40 0.43
N GLY A 42 8.87 13.62 -0.61
CA GLY A 42 9.61 14.87 -0.77
C GLY A 42 10.84 15.02 0.13
N ALA A 43 11.23 14.00 0.87
CA ALA A 43 12.52 13.99 1.53
C ALA A 43 13.61 13.77 0.47
N TYR A 44 14.55 14.75 0.36
CA TYR A 44 15.77 14.50 -0.40
C TYR A 44 16.61 13.50 0.39
N HIS A 45 16.58 12.28 -0.06
CA HIS A 45 17.30 11.18 0.57
C HIS A 45 18.02 10.39 -0.51
N ASP A 46 19.19 9.88 -0.19
CA ASP A 46 19.92 8.91 -1.01
C ASP A 46 19.14 7.60 -1.26
N TRP A 47 17.91 7.57 -0.82
CA TRP A 47 16.92 6.55 -1.11
C TRP A 47 16.73 6.31 -2.60
N ILE A 48 17.02 7.30 -3.45
CA ILE A 48 16.98 7.09 -4.90
C ILE A 48 17.98 6.01 -5.30
N LYS A 49 19.06 5.84 -4.55
CA LYS A 49 20.04 4.75 -4.80
C LYS A 49 19.71 3.45 -4.07
N THR A 50 19.02 3.51 -2.93
CA THR A 50 18.75 2.36 -2.06
C THR A 50 17.28 2.24 -1.64
N GLY A 51 16.56 3.35 -1.57
CA GLY A 51 15.19 3.45 -1.13
C GLY A 51 14.21 3.13 -2.23
N ARG A 52 13.86 1.91 -2.26
CA ARG A 52 12.97 1.36 -3.25
C ARG A 52 11.70 1.01 -2.53
N LEU A 53 10.57 1.14 -3.21
CA LEU A 53 9.35 0.58 -2.70
C LEU A 53 9.61 -0.90 -2.41
N THR A 54 9.71 -1.25 -1.15
CA THR A 54 10.03 -2.59 -0.70
C THR A 54 9.00 -3.06 0.31
N ALA A 55 8.64 -4.33 0.22
CA ALA A 55 7.90 -5.04 1.24
C ALA A 55 8.77 -6.19 1.75
N SER A 56 8.98 -6.24 3.07
CA SER A 56 9.72 -7.31 3.72
C SER A 56 8.79 -8.14 4.59
N LEU A 57 8.81 -9.44 4.40
CA LEU A 57 8.07 -10.40 5.20
C LEU A 57 9.05 -11.21 6.03
N GLN A 58 8.76 -11.36 7.30
CA GLN A 58 9.54 -12.18 8.23
C GLN A 58 8.61 -13.22 8.84
N GLY A 59 8.94 -14.47 8.63
CA GLY A 59 8.21 -15.60 9.15
C GLY A 59 9.11 -16.54 9.94
N THR A 60 8.53 -17.51 10.61
CA THR A 60 9.25 -18.51 11.42
C THR A 60 10.12 -19.45 10.57
N GLN A 61 9.85 -19.56 9.28
CA GLN A 61 10.59 -20.43 8.37
C GLN A 61 11.52 -19.67 7.41
N GLY A 62 11.48 -18.33 7.41
CA GLY A 62 12.31 -17.57 6.52
C GLY A 62 11.85 -16.12 6.34
N THR A 63 12.50 -15.47 5.38
CA THR A 63 12.23 -14.07 5.03
C THR A 63 12.03 -13.91 3.54
N ALA A 64 11.15 -12.99 3.16
CA ALA A 64 11.02 -12.54 1.78
C ALA A 64 11.18 -11.01 1.70
N CYS A 65 11.76 -10.54 0.64
CA CYS A 65 11.81 -9.12 0.31
C CYS A 65 11.34 -8.96 -1.13
N LEU A 66 10.33 -8.15 -1.31
CA LEU A 66 9.83 -7.74 -2.61
C LEU A 66 10.29 -6.30 -2.86
N SER A 67 10.87 -6.05 -4.00
CA SER A 67 11.37 -4.72 -4.37
C SER A 67 10.84 -4.30 -5.73
N TYR A 68 10.25 -3.11 -5.80
CA TYR A 68 9.71 -2.57 -7.04
C TYR A 68 10.81 -2.28 -8.09
N ALA A 69 11.98 -1.88 -7.67
CA ALA A 69 13.08 -1.51 -8.58
C ALA A 69 14.42 -2.18 -8.24
N GLY A 70 14.39 -3.26 -7.48
CA GLY A 70 15.59 -3.99 -7.04
C GLY A 70 15.46 -5.48 -7.20
N LYS A 71 16.33 -6.19 -6.48
CA LYS A 71 16.25 -7.64 -6.40
C LYS A 71 15.22 -8.05 -5.36
N SER A 72 14.27 -8.87 -5.77
CA SER A 72 13.39 -9.60 -4.86
C SER A 72 14.04 -10.92 -4.48
N TYR A 73 13.83 -11.39 -3.25
CA TYR A 73 14.37 -12.65 -2.80
C TYR A 73 13.49 -13.33 -1.75
N VAL A 74 13.58 -14.64 -1.69
CA VAL A 74 13.08 -15.48 -0.60
C VAL A 74 14.25 -16.27 -0.05
N ARG A 75 14.44 -16.25 1.26
CA ARG A 75 15.51 -16.98 1.97
C ARG A 75 14.92 -17.75 3.14
N GLY A 76 15.45 -18.93 3.37
CA GLY A 76 14.97 -19.87 4.39
C GLY A 76 13.89 -20.81 3.85
N GLY A 77 13.72 -21.95 4.52
CA GLY A 77 12.82 -22.99 4.06
C GLY A 77 13.32 -23.74 2.81
N PRO A 78 12.47 -24.60 2.22
CA PRO A 78 12.87 -25.46 1.10
C PRO A 78 12.94 -24.69 -0.25
N ARG A 79 12.47 -23.47 -0.31
CA ARG A 79 12.46 -22.68 -1.54
C ARG A 79 13.32 -21.45 -1.40
N HIS A 80 14.33 -21.39 -2.26
CA HIS A 80 15.21 -20.23 -2.40
C HIS A 80 14.89 -19.56 -3.73
N PHE A 81 14.63 -18.26 -3.70
CA PHE A 81 14.41 -17.46 -4.90
C PHE A 81 15.24 -16.17 -4.82
N SER A 82 15.84 -15.79 -5.92
CA SER A 82 16.42 -14.46 -6.09
C SER A 82 16.25 -14.05 -7.55
N GLY A 83 15.59 -12.93 -7.78
CA GLY A 83 15.32 -12.42 -9.13
C GLY A 83 15.20 -10.91 -9.19
N GLY A 84 15.35 -10.37 -10.40
CA GLY A 84 15.09 -8.97 -10.70
C GLY A 84 13.61 -8.71 -10.91
N VAL A 85 13.25 -7.43 -10.92
CA VAL A 85 11.90 -7.00 -11.31
C VAL A 85 11.73 -7.20 -12.81
N PRO A 86 10.64 -7.78 -13.27
CA PRO A 86 10.29 -7.81 -14.68
C PRO A 86 10.25 -6.38 -15.24
N ASN A 87 10.55 -6.24 -16.53
CA ASN A 87 10.39 -4.97 -17.23
C ASN A 87 8.96 -4.45 -17.02
N PRO A 88 8.77 -3.21 -16.50
CA PRO A 88 7.44 -2.63 -16.28
C PRO A 88 6.54 -2.66 -17.53
N GLU A 89 7.11 -2.44 -18.71
CA GLU A 89 6.35 -2.51 -19.97
C GLU A 89 5.80 -3.92 -20.23
N ALA A 90 6.59 -4.95 -19.96
CA ALA A 90 6.13 -6.33 -20.10
C ALA A 90 4.98 -6.63 -19.13
N SER A 91 5.06 -6.14 -17.90
CA SER A 91 4.00 -6.31 -16.89
C SER A 91 2.70 -5.62 -17.31
N VAL A 92 2.77 -4.39 -17.82
CA VAL A 92 1.60 -3.66 -18.34
C VAL A 92 0.98 -4.40 -19.52
N ARG A 93 1.80 -4.88 -20.46
CA ARG A 93 1.31 -5.66 -21.59
C ARG A 93 0.60 -6.92 -21.16
N THR A 94 1.19 -7.69 -20.24
CA THR A 94 0.58 -8.90 -19.67
C THR A 94 -0.78 -8.59 -19.04
N ASN A 95 -0.89 -7.53 -18.23
CA ASN A 95 -2.17 -7.14 -17.61
C ASN A 95 -3.25 -6.80 -18.66
N ILE A 96 -2.87 -6.11 -19.74
CA ILE A 96 -3.81 -5.79 -20.82
C ILE A 96 -4.26 -7.06 -21.55
N ASP A 97 -3.34 -7.97 -21.83
CA ASP A 97 -3.63 -9.20 -22.53
C ASP A 97 -4.52 -10.14 -21.67
N GLU A 98 -4.25 -10.26 -20.38
CA GLU A 98 -5.08 -11.01 -19.43
C GLU A 98 -6.50 -10.40 -19.32
N PHE A 99 -6.60 -9.07 -19.26
CA PHE A 99 -7.90 -8.40 -19.24
C PHE A 99 -8.70 -8.65 -20.51
N ARG A 100 -8.07 -8.57 -21.68
CA ARG A 100 -8.74 -8.90 -22.96
C ARG A 100 -9.20 -10.34 -23.00
N GLN A 101 -8.36 -11.28 -22.59
CA GLN A 101 -8.72 -12.71 -22.53
C GLN A 101 -9.93 -12.95 -21.62
N ALA A 102 -10.02 -12.28 -20.47
CA ALA A 102 -11.16 -12.37 -19.59
C ALA A 102 -12.45 -11.85 -20.25
N ILE A 103 -12.37 -10.73 -20.98
CA ILE A 103 -13.50 -10.20 -21.76
C ILE A 103 -13.94 -11.19 -22.82
N ASP A 104 -13.01 -11.70 -23.61
CA ASP A 104 -13.29 -12.64 -24.70
C ASP A 104 -13.90 -13.95 -24.18
N ALA A 105 -13.51 -14.37 -22.99
CA ALA A 105 -14.06 -15.54 -22.31
C ALA A 105 -15.41 -15.28 -21.59
N GLY A 106 -15.86 -14.03 -21.51
CA GLY A 106 -17.05 -13.65 -20.74
C GLY A 106 -16.85 -13.81 -19.22
N ASP A 107 -15.61 -13.86 -18.76
CA ASP A 107 -15.28 -13.99 -17.33
C ASP A 107 -15.44 -12.64 -16.61
N CYS A 108 -16.56 -12.50 -15.90
CA CYS A 108 -16.85 -11.32 -15.07
C CYS A 108 -16.49 -11.54 -13.60
N ALA A 109 -16.00 -12.72 -13.20
CA ALA A 109 -15.71 -13.11 -11.82
C ALA A 109 -14.21 -12.96 -11.49
N ASN A 110 -13.63 -11.83 -11.76
CA ASN A 110 -12.21 -11.61 -11.53
C ASN A 110 -11.89 -11.41 -10.03
N GLU A 111 -11.22 -12.39 -9.42
CA GLU A 111 -10.76 -12.31 -8.02
C GLU A 111 -9.88 -11.09 -7.72
N GLN A 112 -9.21 -10.52 -8.71
CA GLN A 112 -8.39 -9.32 -8.53
C GLN A 112 -9.22 -8.11 -8.10
N VAL A 113 -10.50 -8.04 -8.45
CA VAL A 113 -11.39 -6.96 -8.01
C VAL A 113 -11.54 -6.98 -6.49
N VAL A 114 -11.79 -8.14 -5.89
CA VAL A 114 -11.92 -8.30 -4.45
C VAL A 114 -10.61 -7.87 -3.76
N ARG A 115 -9.48 -8.36 -4.24
CA ARG A 115 -8.15 -8.00 -3.69
C ARG A 115 -7.84 -6.51 -3.83
N ALA A 116 -8.24 -5.89 -4.94
CA ALA A 116 -8.07 -4.46 -5.15
C ALA A 116 -8.91 -3.64 -4.16
N VAL A 117 -10.16 -4.06 -3.92
CA VAL A 117 -11.05 -3.43 -2.93
C VAL A 117 -10.45 -3.55 -1.51
N GLU A 118 -10.00 -4.74 -1.11
CA GLU A 118 -9.35 -4.97 0.19
C GLU A 118 -8.08 -4.12 0.36
N SER A 119 -7.27 -3.99 -0.71
CA SER A 119 -6.08 -3.15 -0.71
C SER A 119 -6.43 -1.68 -0.53
N ASN A 120 -7.49 -1.19 -1.17
CA ASN A 120 -7.98 0.17 -1.01
C ASN A 120 -8.48 0.42 0.42
N PHE A 121 -9.27 -0.50 0.99
CA PHE A 121 -9.69 -0.39 2.39
C PHE A 121 -8.52 -0.39 3.36
N THR A 122 -7.51 -1.20 3.10
CA THR A 122 -6.27 -1.19 3.89
C THR A 122 -5.59 0.18 3.84
N ALA A 123 -5.46 0.78 2.67
CA ALA A 123 -4.87 2.11 2.51
C ALA A 123 -5.69 3.21 3.22
N ILE A 124 -7.02 3.15 3.11
CA ILE A 124 -7.92 4.09 3.77
C ILE A 124 -7.83 3.94 5.29
N LEU A 125 -7.85 2.70 5.80
CA LEU A 125 -7.71 2.41 7.23
C LEU A 125 -6.41 2.98 7.80
N GLY A 126 -5.30 2.78 7.10
CA GLY A 126 -4.00 3.32 7.53
C GLY A 126 -3.97 4.85 7.50
N ARG A 127 -4.53 5.46 6.48
CA ARG A 127 -4.64 6.91 6.38
C ARG A 127 -5.46 7.50 7.54
N GLU A 128 -6.62 6.92 7.84
CA GLU A 128 -7.47 7.38 8.94
C GLU A 128 -6.80 7.19 10.30
N ALA A 129 -6.18 6.03 10.54
CA ALA A 129 -5.43 5.79 11.77
C ALA A 129 -4.28 6.80 11.94
N ALA A 130 -3.54 7.08 10.87
CA ALA A 130 -2.45 8.05 10.89
C ALA A 130 -2.92 9.50 11.05
N ALA A 131 -4.05 9.86 10.46
CA ALA A 131 -4.63 11.20 10.57
C ALA A 131 -5.20 11.46 11.98
N ARG A 132 -5.88 10.48 12.54
CA ARG A 132 -6.48 10.54 13.89
C ARG A 132 -5.45 10.32 15.00
N ARG A 133 -4.30 9.71 14.70
CA ARG A 133 -3.26 9.29 15.65
C ARG A 133 -3.79 8.34 16.72
N GLU A 134 -4.67 7.44 16.32
CA GLU A 134 -5.32 6.47 17.20
C GLU A 134 -5.45 5.10 16.52
N ARG A 135 -5.85 4.11 17.31
CA ARG A 135 -6.20 2.80 16.77
C ARG A 135 -7.59 2.86 16.16
N VAL A 136 -7.68 2.58 14.86
CA VAL A 136 -8.95 2.49 14.12
C VAL A 136 -9.17 1.03 13.71
N THR A 137 -10.38 0.51 13.91
CA THR A 137 -10.75 -0.81 13.39
C THR A 137 -11.40 -0.68 12.02
N LEU A 138 -11.29 -1.71 11.20
CA LEU A 138 -11.92 -1.74 9.89
C LEU A 138 -13.46 -1.66 10.01
N ASP A 139 -14.03 -2.38 10.98
CA ASP A 139 -15.49 -2.37 11.21
C ASP A 139 -15.99 -0.98 11.60
N ALA A 140 -15.28 -0.28 12.48
CA ALA A 140 -15.64 1.09 12.86
C ALA A 140 -15.57 2.04 11.66
N LEU A 141 -14.52 1.92 10.85
CA LEU A 141 -14.35 2.72 9.63
C LEU A 141 -15.50 2.49 8.64
N LEU A 142 -15.87 1.24 8.42
CA LEU A 142 -16.97 0.88 7.54
C LEU A 142 -18.33 1.36 8.08
N ALA A 143 -18.52 1.26 9.39
CA ALA A 143 -19.75 1.74 10.05
C ALA A 143 -19.90 3.26 9.97
N GLU A 144 -18.81 4.02 10.08
CA GLU A 144 -18.82 5.46 9.88
C GLU A 144 -19.26 5.86 8.48
N ASN A 145 -18.94 5.08 7.46
CA ASN A 145 -19.26 5.31 6.04
C ASN A 145 -19.11 6.78 5.61
N ARG A 146 -18.03 7.41 6.04
CA ARG A 146 -17.81 8.84 5.87
C ARG A 146 -17.47 9.17 4.42
N ALA A 147 -18.28 10.00 3.79
CA ALA A 147 -17.93 10.57 2.48
C ALA A 147 -16.78 11.57 2.62
N LEU A 148 -15.74 11.41 1.81
CA LEU A 148 -14.64 12.37 1.70
C LEU A 148 -14.98 13.36 0.57
N LEU A 149 -15.72 14.40 0.94
CA LEU A 149 -16.04 15.47 0.00
C LEU A 149 -14.90 16.50 0.04
N PRO A 150 -14.36 16.92 -1.12
CA PRO A 150 -13.38 17.99 -1.16
C PRO A 150 -14.04 19.32 -0.73
N ASP A 151 -13.33 20.10 0.07
CA ASP A 151 -13.71 21.49 0.32
C ASP A 151 -13.31 22.33 -0.89
N LEU A 152 -14.30 22.73 -1.68
CA LEU A 152 -14.11 23.55 -2.86
C LEU A 152 -14.35 25.05 -2.61
N ALA A 153 -14.60 25.45 -1.39
CA ALA A 153 -14.96 26.84 -1.05
C ALA A 153 -13.87 27.86 -1.43
N GLY A 154 -12.61 27.43 -1.48
CA GLY A 154 -11.47 28.24 -1.88
C GLY A 154 -11.15 28.27 -3.37
N LEU A 155 -11.82 27.46 -4.18
CA LEU A 155 -11.62 27.45 -5.64
C LEU A 155 -12.38 28.63 -6.25
N ARG A 156 -11.66 29.71 -6.54
CA ARG A 156 -12.18 30.79 -7.38
C ARG A 156 -12.13 30.36 -8.85
N ARG A 157 -13.24 30.63 -9.55
CA ARG A 157 -13.31 30.55 -11.02
C ARG A 157 -12.47 31.66 -11.63
#